data_b3cb7d60bc578d8a9ab70cbf45cc9648
#
_entry.id   b3cb7d60bc578d8a9ab70cbf45cc9648
#
_cell.length_a   1.000
_cell.length_b   1.000
_cell.length_c   1.000
_cell.angle_alpha   90.00
_cell.angle_beta   90.00
_cell.angle_gamma   90.00
#
_symmetry.space_group_name_H-M   'P 1'
#
loop_
_entity.id
_entity.type
_entity.pdbx_description
1 polymer ?
#
loop_
_entity_poly.entity_id
_entity_poly.type
_entity_poly.pdbx_seq_one_letter_code
_entity_poly.pdbx_strand_id
1 'polypeptide(L)' 'MKDEADNEKLLTRYLLGRLPEEQQLQVEGEFLSDDQRYNRLLALEDELFYDYAQNKLAPDEREQFEKRFLFRA' A
#
# COMPACT_ATOMS: atom_id res chain seq x y z
N MET A 1 -19.74 -6.86 -6.33
CA MET A 1 -19.32 -5.47 -6.42
C MET A 1 -18.18 -5.21 -5.43
N LYS A 2 -17.07 -4.71 -5.96
CA LYS A 2 -15.93 -4.40 -5.08
C LYS A 2 -16.22 -3.11 -4.34
N ASP A 3 -16.05 -3.14 -3.05
CA ASP A 3 -16.21 -1.92 -2.26
C ASP A 3 -14.84 -1.31 -1.95
N GLU A 4 -14.86 -0.17 -1.26
CA GLU A 4 -13.64 0.56 -0.95
C GLU A 4 -12.71 -0.24 -0.04
N ALA A 5 -13.26 -1.08 0.84
CA ALA A 5 -12.45 -1.88 1.75
C ALA A 5 -11.57 -2.87 0.99
N ASP A 6 -12.12 -3.49 -0.07
CA ASP A 6 -11.35 -4.40 -0.90
C ASP A 6 -10.24 -3.67 -1.65
N ASN A 7 -10.54 -2.48 -2.16
CA ASN A 7 -9.55 -1.65 -2.84
C ASN A 7 -8.45 -1.21 -1.88
N GLU A 8 -8.81 -0.84 -0.66
CA GLU A 8 -7.84 -0.43 0.33
C GLU A 8 -6.91 -1.57 0.72
N LYS A 9 -7.46 -2.79 0.86
CA LYS A 9 -6.61 -3.95 1.15
C LYS A 9 -5.63 -4.22 0.03
N LEU A 10 -6.09 -4.10 -1.22
CA LEU A 10 -5.23 -4.32 -2.37
C LEU A 10 -4.11 -3.28 -2.42
N LEU A 11 -4.46 -2.02 -2.20
CA LEU A 11 -3.49 -0.93 -2.21
C LEU A 11 -2.50 -1.06 -1.05
N THR A 12 -2.97 -1.49 0.11
CA THR A 12 -2.09 -1.72 1.25
C THR A 12 -1.06 -2.81 0.92
N ARG A 13 -1.51 -3.90 0.31
CA ARG A 13 -0.58 -4.96 -0.10
C ARG A 13 0.42 -4.45 -1.13
N TYR A 14 -0.06 -3.62 -2.06
CA TYR A 14 0.82 -3.03 -3.04
C TYR A 14 1.91 -2.19 -2.36
N LEU A 15 1.51 -1.34 -1.43
CA LEU A 15 2.45 -0.47 -0.72
C LEU A 15 3.46 -1.26 0.10
N LEU A 16 3.04 -2.39 0.64
CA LEU A 16 3.92 -3.26 1.43
C LEU A 16 4.74 -4.22 0.57
N GLY A 17 4.55 -4.17 -0.76
CA GLY A 17 5.30 -5.03 -1.66
C GLY A 17 4.89 -6.49 -1.61
N ARG A 18 3.65 -6.77 -1.26
CA ARG A 18 3.15 -8.14 -1.06
C ARG A 18 2.36 -8.69 -2.25
N LEU A 19 2.24 -7.92 -3.34
CA LEU A 19 1.53 -8.37 -4.52
C LEU A 19 2.47 -9.06 -5.51
N PRO A 20 1.99 -10.08 -6.24
CA PRO A 20 2.72 -10.62 -7.37
C PRO A 20 2.96 -9.53 -8.42
N GLU A 21 3.99 -9.71 -9.22
CA GLU A 21 4.39 -8.71 -10.21
C GLU A 21 3.26 -8.32 -11.15
N GLU A 22 2.49 -9.31 -11.62
CA GLU A 22 1.35 -9.05 -12.49
C GLU A 22 0.33 -8.11 -11.86
N GLN A 23 0.03 -8.34 -10.59
CA GLN A 23 -0.93 -7.51 -9.88
C GLN A 23 -0.36 -6.14 -9.60
N GLN A 24 0.92 -6.05 -9.33
CA GLN A 24 1.57 -4.76 -9.15
C GLN A 24 1.45 -3.91 -10.40
N LEU A 25 1.69 -4.50 -11.56
CA LEU A 25 1.57 -3.78 -12.82
C LEU A 25 0.13 -3.34 -13.09
N GLN A 26 -0.83 -4.18 -12.74
CA GLN A 26 -2.24 -3.80 -12.88
C GLN A 26 -2.58 -2.60 -11.99
N VAL A 27 -2.15 -2.64 -10.74
CA VAL A 27 -2.42 -1.54 -9.81
C VAL A 27 -1.76 -0.26 -10.32
N GLU A 28 -0.53 -0.36 -10.77
CA GLU A 28 0.18 0.80 -11.30
C GLU A 28 -0.53 1.39 -12.50
N GLY A 29 -0.99 0.53 -13.41
CA GLY A 29 -1.71 1.01 -14.59
C GLY A 29 -3.02 1.67 -14.25
N GLU A 30 -3.74 1.15 -13.26
CA GLU A 30 -5.05 1.69 -12.88
C GLU A 30 -4.94 2.94 -12.02
N PHE A 31 -4.02 2.95 -11.07
CA PHE A 31 -4.00 4.01 -10.06
C PHE A 31 -3.07 5.16 -10.42
N LEU A 32 -2.04 4.91 -11.19
CA LEU A 32 -1.14 6.00 -11.58
C LEU A 32 -1.67 6.81 -12.76
N SER A 33 -2.63 6.27 -13.49
CA SER A 33 -3.24 6.99 -14.60
C SER A 33 -4.46 7.81 -14.22
N ASP A 34 -4.88 7.75 -12.96
CA ASP A 34 -6.08 8.44 -12.46
C ASP A 34 -5.70 9.24 -11.22
N ASP A 35 -5.83 10.55 -11.30
CA ASP A 35 -5.40 11.45 -10.22
C ASP A 35 -6.11 11.16 -8.90
N GLN A 36 -7.42 10.85 -8.96
CA GLN A 36 -8.16 10.57 -7.75
C GLN A 36 -7.68 9.29 -7.08
N ARG A 37 -7.43 8.27 -7.88
CA ARG A 37 -6.93 7.00 -7.36
C ARG A 37 -5.51 7.14 -6.84
N TYR A 38 -4.70 7.91 -7.53
CA TYR A 38 -3.33 8.17 -7.09
C TYR A 38 -3.32 8.90 -5.74
N ASN A 39 -4.19 9.89 -5.60
CA ASN A 39 -4.31 10.61 -4.32
C ASN A 39 -4.75 9.67 -3.20
N ARG A 40 -5.63 8.73 -3.49
CA ARG A 40 -6.04 7.73 -2.52
C ARG A 40 -4.87 6.86 -2.09
N LEU A 41 -4.04 6.46 -3.03
CA LEU A 41 -2.84 5.67 -2.75
C LEU A 41 -1.91 6.43 -1.82
N LEU A 42 -1.71 7.73 -2.07
CA LEU A 42 -0.86 8.55 -1.22
C LEU A 42 -1.44 8.68 0.18
N ALA A 43 -2.76 8.79 0.29
CA ALA A 43 -3.42 8.87 1.59
C ALA A 43 -3.21 7.57 2.38
N LEU A 44 -3.30 6.43 1.72
CA LEU A 44 -3.05 5.15 2.37
C LEU A 44 -1.60 4.99 2.80
N GLU A 45 -0.68 5.51 2.00
CA GLU A 45 0.73 5.52 2.37
C GLU A 45 0.95 6.32 3.64
N ASP A 46 0.33 7.49 3.74
CA ASP A 46 0.41 8.30 4.95
C ASP A 46 -0.17 7.57 6.15
N GLU A 47 -1.29 6.86 5.96
CA GLU A 47 -1.88 6.08 7.04
C GLU A 47 -0.96 4.96 7.51
N LEU A 48 -0.26 4.32 6.58
CA LEU A 48 0.70 3.27 6.96
C LEU A 48 1.84 3.84 7.80
N PHE A 49 2.36 5.00 7.41
CA PHE A 49 3.40 5.66 8.21
C PHE A 49 2.90 6.01 9.59
N TYR A 50 1.67 6.53 9.66
CA TYR A 50 1.06 6.87 10.94
C TYR A 50 0.89 5.62 11.81
N ASP A 51 0.34 4.55 11.24
CA ASP A 51 0.12 3.31 11.97
C ASP A 51 1.44 2.70 12.44
N TYR A 52 2.45 2.79 11.59
CA TYR A 52 3.78 2.31 11.98
C TYR A 52 4.31 3.11 13.18
N ALA A 53 4.17 4.42 13.15
CA ALA A 53 4.64 5.28 14.24
C ALA A 53 3.87 5.00 15.53
N GLN A 54 2.59 4.62 15.42
CA GLN A 54 1.75 4.27 16.56
C GLN A 54 1.91 2.81 16.99
N ASN A 55 2.76 2.05 16.29
CA ASN A 55 2.97 0.64 16.56
C ASN A 55 1.70 -0.19 16.40
N LYS A 56 0.88 0.17 15.40
CA LYS A 56 -0.41 -0.49 15.16
C LYS A 56 -0.35 -1.56 14.08
N LEU A 57 0.75 -1.66 13.35
CA LEU A 57 0.89 -2.66 12.31
C LEU A 57 1.12 -4.03 12.92
N ALA A 58 0.56 -5.07 12.28
CA ALA A 58 0.86 -6.45 12.66
C ALA A 58 2.35 -6.72 12.45
N PRO A 59 2.94 -7.69 13.18
CA PRO A 59 4.40 -7.92 13.08
C PRO A 59 4.90 -8.17 11.66
N ASP A 60 4.15 -8.92 10.85
CA ASP A 60 4.56 -9.20 9.48
C ASP A 60 4.41 -7.96 8.59
N GLU A 61 3.37 -7.17 8.80
CA GLU A 61 3.17 -5.92 8.07
C GLU A 61 4.26 -4.92 8.42
N ARG A 62 4.59 -4.85 9.69
CA ARG A 62 5.65 -3.97 10.17
C ARG A 62 7.00 -4.34 9.54
N GLU A 63 7.29 -5.62 9.47
CA GLU A 63 8.52 -6.10 8.85
C GLU A 63 8.56 -5.71 7.37
N GLN A 64 7.46 -5.92 6.65
CA GLN A 64 7.39 -5.56 5.23
C GLN A 64 7.51 -4.05 5.04
N PHE A 65 6.86 -3.28 5.89
CA PHE A 65 6.94 -1.83 5.85
C PHE A 65 8.39 -1.37 6.02
N GLU A 66 9.08 -1.93 7.01
CA GLU A 66 10.46 -1.55 7.27
C GLU A 66 11.36 -1.89 6.10
N LYS A 67 11.18 -3.06 5.51
CA LYS A 67 11.97 -3.46 4.35
C LYS A 67 11.75 -2.55 3.15
N ARG A 68 10.51 -2.13 2.94
CA ARG A 68 10.17 -1.36 1.74
C ARG A 68 10.50 0.11 1.89
N PHE A 69 10.29 0.68 3.07
CA PHE A 69 10.40 2.13 3.25
C PHE A 69 11.64 2.56 4.02
N LEU A 70 12.13 1.74 4.93
CA LEU A 70 13.24 2.12 5.78
C LEU A 70 14.58 1.52 5.37
N PHE A 71 14.55 0.37 4.73
CA PHE A 71 15.79 -0.32 4.34
C PHE A 71 16.01 -0.34 2.84
N ARG A 72 15.37 0.55 2.11
CA ARG A 72 15.66 0.64 0.69
C ARG A 72 16.98 1.36 0.53
N ALA A 73 17.81 0.72 -0.23
CA ALA A 73 19.13 1.25 -0.52
C ALA A 73 19.07 2.33 -1.58
#